data_07bbb35e705d7f781572c10c12f9ebd2
#
_entry.id   07bbb35e705d7f781572c10c12f9ebd2
#
_cell.length_a   1.000
_cell.length_b   1.000
_cell.length_c   1.000
_cell.angle_alpha   90.00
_cell.angle_beta   90.00
_cell.angle_gamma   90.00
#
_symmetry.space_group_name_H-M   'P 1'
#
loop_
_entity.id
_entity.type
_entity.pdbx_description
1 polymer ?
#
loop_
_entity_poly.entity_id
_entity_poly.type
_entity_poly.pdbx_seq_one_letter_code
_entity_poly.pdbx_strand_id
1 'polypeptide(L)'
;MIDLPEVLARRPDLAALAAQGSAALIGRILELEQELAQAQRRRVPIGDSRTTHAPPSSDPRPKPRSQRRKSPRRPGGQPGHPGHRLEPTDKPDHIERHAVDRCGACACDLTTEPVTQVRKHQVFDLPPTPLVVTEHQMESKRCPRCAAVTQAPPPPGAEQPTQYGARLAAFVIYLHSAHFLPLQRITELIAQLTGHRLSEGWIKTCHTRLSSRLDSFLEAVTAALRAAQAVCCDETGFRFSARRFWLHVCCTATLTLFGCHRRRGQEGIVALDVLPDYSGTAVHDHWAPYFQFSCRHAVCNEHHIRELAAASEAPGQTWALDMQKILYDALELKRRHHGAGQPIPSDQIATLTSRYEACLQAGYTANPQGPPTGPPKRGRRRRGKTLSLLDRLRDRQVETLRCLHDPHVPWCNNQAEQDIRMVKVQQKISGGLRTEQGAIEHCRIRSYLSTLHKNQINLFDGIVQALAGQPWLPSPQSPAAYVKTLSAPPQEKIAA
;
A
#
# COMPACT_ATOMS: atom_id res chain seq x y z
N MET A 1 25.32 -8.94 47.74
CA MET A 1 26.11 -10.20 47.70
C MET A 1 25.16 -11.34 48.03
N ILE A 2 25.11 -12.38 47.20
CA ILE A 2 24.29 -13.57 47.47
C ILE A 2 25.06 -14.41 48.49
N ASP A 3 24.43 -14.73 49.59
CA ASP A 3 25.01 -15.62 50.61
C ASP A 3 24.96 -17.08 50.11
N LEU A 4 26.09 -17.51 49.52
CA LEU A 4 26.21 -18.82 48.90
C LEU A 4 25.91 -20.00 49.86
N PRO A 5 26.39 -20.01 51.14
CA PRO A 5 26.04 -21.03 52.12
C PRO A 5 24.54 -21.16 52.38
N GLU A 6 23.82 -20.03 52.50
CA GLU A 6 22.36 -20.03 52.72
C GLU A 6 21.59 -20.56 51.50
N VAL A 7 22.04 -20.24 50.30
CA VAL A 7 21.43 -20.75 49.05
C VAL A 7 21.64 -22.26 48.92
N LEU A 8 22.84 -22.74 49.20
CA LEU A 8 23.15 -24.19 49.14
C LEU A 8 22.39 -25.00 50.18
N ALA A 9 22.16 -24.42 51.38
CA ALA A 9 21.35 -25.07 52.41
C ALA A 9 19.87 -25.25 52.01
N ARG A 10 19.35 -24.35 51.21
CA ARG A 10 17.96 -24.40 50.71
C ARG A 10 17.79 -25.19 49.41
N ARG A 11 18.88 -25.55 48.75
CA ARG A 11 18.88 -26.22 47.45
C ARG A 11 19.87 -27.41 47.46
N PRO A 12 19.46 -28.55 47.97
CA PRO A 12 20.31 -29.74 48.05
C PRO A 12 20.80 -30.25 46.71
N ASP A 13 20.05 -29.99 45.62
CA ASP A 13 20.45 -30.26 44.25
C ASP A 13 21.68 -29.45 43.83
N LEU A 14 21.76 -28.19 44.23
CA LEU A 14 22.93 -27.34 43.96
C LEU A 14 24.11 -27.68 44.89
N ALA A 15 23.83 -28.08 46.13
CA ALA A 15 24.86 -28.52 47.02
C ALA A 15 25.56 -29.82 46.52
N ALA A 16 24.80 -30.78 46.01
CA ALA A 16 25.32 -31.97 45.36
C ALA A 16 26.18 -31.68 44.10
N LEU A 17 25.77 -30.72 43.32
CA LEU A 17 26.53 -30.24 42.14
C LEU A 17 27.81 -29.51 42.54
N ALA A 18 27.77 -28.69 43.60
CA ALA A 18 28.94 -28.00 44.13
C ALA A 18 30.01 -28.99 44.65
N ALA A 19 29.57 -30.12 45.25
CA ALA A 19 30.46 -31.20 45.69
C ALA A 19 31.17 -31.91 44.51
N GLN A 20 30.64 -31.84 43.30
CA GLN A 20 31.26 -32.40 42.08
C GLN A 20 32.28 -31.47 41.41
N GLY A 21 32.47 -30.27 41.95
CA GLY A 21 33.44 -29.30 41.46
C GLY A 21 32.87 -28.19 40.59
N SER A 22 33.70 -27.19 40.35
CA SER A 22 33.30 -25.96 39.62
C SER A 22 32.83 -26.22 38.16
N ALA A 23 33.35 -27.25 37.50
CA ALA A 23 32.95 -27.60 36.13
C ALA A 23 31.48 -28.06 36.06
N ALA A 24 31.00 -28.83 37.06
CA ALA A 24 29.60 -29.26 37.13
C ALA A 24 28.65 -28.10 37.37
N LEU A 25 29.02 -27.13 38.21
CA LEU A 25 28.26 -25.90 38.46
C LEU A 25 28.20 -25.01 37.22
N ILE A 26 29.31 -24.82 36.50
CA ILE A 26 29.36 -24.06 35.26
C ILE A 26 28.48 -24.72 34.20
N GLY A 27 28.55 -26.05 34.03
CA GLY A 27 27.68 -26.81 33.12
C GLY A 27 26.20 -26.55 33.41
N ARG A 28 25.77 -26.59 34.68
CA ARG A 28 24.37 -26.36 35.06
C ARG A 28 23.94 -24.90 34.86
N ILE A 29 24.84 -23.95 35.10
CA ILE A 29 24.56 -22.52 34.83
C ILE A 29 24.30 -22.33 33.33
N LEU A 30 25.13 -22.90 32.46
CA LEU A 30 24.95 -22.80 30.99
C LEU A 30 23.63 -23.46 30.52
N GLU A 31 23.27 -24.61 31.12
CA GLU A 31 21.99 -25.27 30.85
C GLU A 31 20.79 -24.38 31.28
N LEU A 32 20.86 -23.81 32.48
CA LEU A 32 19.82 -22.93 33.01
C LEU A 32 19.70 -21.62 32.19
N GLU A 33 20.81 -21.06 31.73
CA GLU A 33 20.79 -19.93 30.81
C GLU A 33 20.14 -20.28 29.49
N GLN A 34 20.39 -21.48 28.96
CA GLN A 34 19.72 -21.96 27.73
C GLN A 34 18.23 -22.22 27.99
N GLU A 35 17.85 -22.82 29.11
CA GLU A 35 16.46 -23.03 29.50
C GLU A 35 15.73 -21.69 29.69
N LEU A 36 16.37 -20.71 30.33
CA LEU A 36 15.86 -19.36 30.54
C LEU A 36 15.68 -18.64 29.20
N ALA A 37 16.66 -18.73 28.31
CA ALA A 37 16.57 -18.17 26.95
C ALA A 37 15.44 -18.82 26.13
N GLN A 38 15.24 -20.15 26.26
CA GLN A 38 14.11 -20.84 25.64
C GLN A 38 12.77 -20.45 26.28
N ALA A 39 12.70 -20.31 27.60
CA ALA A 39 11.49 -19.88 28.29
C ALA A 39 11.13 -18.43 27.96
N GLN A 40 12.12 -17.54 27.84
CA GLN A 40 11.91 -16.16 27.39
C GLN A 40 11.44 -16.09 25.92
N ARG A 41 11.90 -17.00 25.05
CA ARG A 41 11.39 -17.14 23.68
C ARG A 41 9.97 -17.71 23.61
N ARG A 42 9.54 -18.48 24.63
CA ARG A 42 8.19 -19.07 24.74
C ARG A 42 7.20 -18.18 25.50
N ARG A 43 7.64 -17.10 26.14
CA ARG A 43 6.74 -16.16 26.83
C ARG A 43 5.88 -15.46 25.78
N VAL A 44 4.65 -15.96 25.62
CA VAL A 44 3.52 -15.13 25.19
C VAL A 44 3.39 -14.04 26.24
N PRO A 45 3.38 -12.76 25.90
CA PRO A 45 3.21 -11.69 26.88
C PRO A 45 1.95 -11.95 27.68
N ILE A 46 2.10 -12.17 29.00
CA ILE A 46 0.98 -12.30 29.93
C ILE A 46 0.31 -10.92 29.93
N GLY A 47 -0.92 -10.85 29.40
CA GLY A 47 -1.70 -9.61 29.36
C GLY A 47 -1.99 -9.03 27.97
N ASP A 48 -1.79 -9.81 26.90
CA ASP A 48 -2.23 -9.40 25.55
C ASP A 48 -3.74 -9.67 25.38
N SER A 49 -4.40 -8.98 24.44
CA SER A 49 -5.84 -9.12 24.15
C SER A 49 -6.25 -10.54 23.72
N ARG A 50 -5.30 -11.45 23.48
CA ARG A 50 -5.53 -12.87 23.18
C ARG A 50 -5.66 -13.72 24.45
N THR A 51 -5.12 -13.23 25.57
CA THR A 51 -5.09 -13.94 26.85
C THR A 51 -5.92 -13.26 27.94
N THR A 52 -6.39 -12.03 27.70
CA THR A 52 -7.22 -11.25 28.62
C THR A 52 -8.40 -10.60 27.87
N HIS A 53 -9.41 -10.12 28.63
CA HIS A 53 -10.50 -9.31 28.09
C HIS A 53 -10.10 -7.85 27.77
N ALA A 54 -8.80 -7.52 27.83
CA ALA A 54 -8.32 -6.20 27.49
C ALA A 54 -8.52 -5.91 25.99
N PRO A 55 -8.86 -4.67 25.61
CA PRO A 55 -9.01 -4.33 24.20
C PRO A 55 -7.66 -4.45 23.47
N PRO A 56 -7.64 -4.80 22.17
CA PRO A 56 -6.41 -4.93 21.38
C PRO A 56 -5.52 -3.67 21.35
N SER A 57 -6.08 -2.50 21.69
CA SER A 57 -5.34 -1.25 21.84
C SER A 57 -4.44 -1.19 23.08
N SER A 58 -4.69 -2.03 24.07
CA SER A 58 -3.89 -2.13 25.30
C SER A 58 -2.76 -3.14 25.18
N ASP A 59 -2.69 -3.92 24.11
CA ASP A 59 -1.58 -4.84 23.88
C ASP A 59 -0.25 -4.08 23.87
N PRO A 60 0.76 -4.51 24.65
CA PRO A 60 2.08 -3.96 24.55
C PRO A 60 2.63 -4.31 23.16
N ARG A 61 2.42 -3.41 22.20
CA ARG A 61 3.02 -3.56 20.87
C ARG A 61 4.52 -3.45 21.05
N PRO A 62 5.31 -4.47 20.73
CA PRO A 62 6.71 -4.23 20.44
C PRO A 62 6.70 -3.19 19.34
N LYS A 63 7.22 -1.97 19.63
CA LYS A 63 7.32 -0.92 18.59
C LYS A 63 8.04 -1.59 17.44
N PRO A 64 7.42 -1.72 16.25
CA PRO A 64 8.11 -2.32 15.12
C PRO A 64 9.35 -1.47 14.91
N ARG A 65 10.53 -2.06 15.14
CA ARG A 65 11.80 -1.37 14.86
C ARG A 65 11.75 -1.04 13.38
N SER A 66 11.69 0.25 13.09
CA SER A 66 11.73 0.72 11.70
C SER A 66 13.05 0.23 11.11
N GLN A 67 12.97 -0.64 10.11
CA GLN A 67 14.16 -1.14 9.39
C GLN A 67 14.72 -0.09 8.42
N ARG A 68 14.11 1.11 8.38
CA ARG A 68 14.66 2.23 7.63
C ARG A 68 15.97 2.66 8.26
N ARG A 69 17.03 2.77 7.47
CA ARG A 69 18.25 3.49 7.88
C ARG A 69 17.82 4.84 8.43
N LYS A 70 18.24 5.15 9.66
CA LYS A 70 18.04 6.49 10.22
C LYS A 70 18.71 7.47 9.26
N SER A 71 17.94 8.35 8.66
CA SER A 71 18.49 9.45 7.90
C SER A 71 19.31 10.33 8.84
N PRO A 72 20.52 10.79 8.46
CA PRO A 72 21.27 11.79 9.23
C PRO A 72 20.58 13.17 9.18
N ARG A 73 19.56 13.34 8.34
CA ARG A 73 18.82 14.59 8.20
C ARG A 73 17.86 14.80 9.37
N ARG A 74 17.75 16.04 9.83
CA ARG A 74 16.79 16.41 10.88
C ARG A 74 15.35 16.26 10.38
N PRO A 75 14.38 15.89 11.26
CA PRO A 75 12.97 15.93 10.91
C PRO A 75 12.54 17.37 10.54
N GLY A 76 11.70 17.50 9.51
CA GLY A 76 11.19 18.79 9.02
C GLY A 76 11.76 19.18 7.65
N GLY A 77 11.45 20.41 7.22
CA GLY A 77 11.94 20.95 5.94
C GLY A 77 13.46 21.00 5.89
N GLN A 78 14.01 20.48 4.81
CA GLN A 78 15.48 20.49 4.59
C GLN A 78 15.90 21.85 4.01
N PRO A 79 17.19 22.29 4.21
CA PRO A 79 17.70 23.48 3.55
C PRO A 79 17.47 23.38 2.03
N GLY A 80 16.91 24.44 1.44
CA GLY A 80 16.55 24.48 0.01
C GLY A 80 15.20 23.89 -0.36
N HIS A 81 14.42 23.40 0.62
CA HIS A 81 13.03 23.00 0.36
C HIS A 81 12.18 24.24 0.09
N PRO A 82 11.58 24.39 -1.13
CA PRO A 82 10.68 25.49 -1.39
C PRO A 82 9.44 25.32 -0.50
N GLY A 83 9.26 26.21 0.47
CA GLY A 83 8.05 26.21 1.29
C GLY A 83 6.84 26.45 0.40
N HIS A 84 5.74 25.73 0.63
CA HIS A 84 4.45 26.06 0.01
C HIS A 84 3.81 27.19 0.83
N ARG A 85 3.75 28.39 0.25
CA ARG A 85 2.98 29.50 0.79
C ARG A 85 1.70 29.65 -0.02
N LEU A 86 0.64 30.10 0.65
CA LEU A 86 -0.57 30.51 -0.05
C LEU A 86 -0.23 31.76 -0.87
N GLU A 87 -0.28 31.63 -2.18
CA GLU A 87 0.00 32.74 -3.11
C GLU A 87 -1.29 33.53 -3.35
N PRO A 88 -1.22 34.89 -3.34
CA PRO A 88 -2.35 35.72 -3.67
C PRO A 88 -2.75 35.53 -5.15
N THR A 89 -4.06 35.62 -5.43
CA THR A 89 -4.57 35.58 -6.81
C THR A 89 -4.78 37.01 -7.35
N ASP A 90 -4.50 37.18 -8.65
CA ASP A 90 -4.79 38.44 -9.36
C ASP A 90 -6.28 38.58 -9.70
N LYS A 91 -7.05 37.47 -9.62
CA LYS A 91 -8.48 37.43 -9.96
C LYS A 91 -9.27 36.90 -8.75
N PRO A 92 -9.51 37.71 -7.72
CA PRO A 92 -10.37 37.31 -6.61
C PRO A 92 -11.84 37.28 -7.07
N ASP A 93 -12.63 36.33 -6.53
CA ASP A 93 -14.05 36.19 -6.83
C ASP A 93 -14.87 37.39 -6.34
N HIS A 94 -14.49 37.97 -5.19
CA HIS A 94 -15.14 39.13 -4.59
C HIS A 94 -14.10 40.15 -4.16
N ILE A 95 -14.42 41.44 -4.31
CA ILE A 95 -13.62 42.55 -3.83
C ILE A 95 -14.48 43.39 -2.89
N GLU A 96 -14.13 43.40 -1.61
CA GLU A 96 -14.70 44.28 -0.60
C GLU A 96 -13.78 45.48 -0.40
N ARG A 97 -14.32 46.68 -0.54
CA ARG A 97 -13.60 47.95 -0.29
C ARG A 97 -13.95 48.48 1.06
N HIS A 98 -12.94 48.66 1.91
CA HIS A 98 -13.06 49.31 3.21
C HIS A 98 -12.58 50.74 3.06
N ALA A 99 -13.52 51.69 3.01
CA ALA A 99 -13.21 53.09 2.90
C ALA A 99 -12.77 53.69 4.26
N VAL A 100 -12.01 54.76 4.19
CA VAL A 100 -11.65 55.57 5.36
C VAL A 100 -12.42 56.86 5.29
N ASP A 101 -13.46 56.95 6.09
CA ASP A 101 -14.39 58.11 6.07
C ASP A 101 -13.94 59.23 7.00
N ARG A 102 -13.10 58.96 7.98
CA ARG A 102 -12.61 59.93 8.98
C ARG A 102 -11.13 59.76 9.28
N CYS A 103 -10.49 60.92 9.56
CA CYS A 103 -9.10 60.93 10.00
C CYS A 103 -8.94 60.32 11.39
N GLY A 104 -8.03 59.35 11.56
CA GLY A 104 -7.77 58.70 12.85
C GLY A 104 -7.14 59.57 13.91
N ALA A 105 -6.60 60.76 13.54
CA ALA A 105 -5.96 61.70 14.47
C ALA A 105 -6.89 62.86 14.88
N CYS A 106 -7.64 63.46 13.93
CA CYS A 106 -8.44 64.69 14.19
C CYS A 106 -9.94 64.52 13.85
N ALA A 107 -10.35 63.30 13.41
CA ALA A 107 -11.74 62.98 13.06
C ALA A 107 -12.37 63.84 11.91
N CYS A 108 -11.58 64.59 11.14
CA CYS A 108 -12.10 65.30 9.97
C CYS A 108 -12.63 64.32 8.92
N ASP A 109 -13.59 64.77 8.11
CA ASP A 109 -14.18 63.98 7.02
C ASP A 109 -13.18 63.81 5.88
N LEU A 110 -12.98 62.56 5.46
CA LEU A 110 -12.09 62.13 4.37
C LEU A 110 -12.85 61.52 3.19
N THR A 111 -14.19 61.55 3.18
CA THR A 111 -15.00 60.87 2.17
C THR A 111 -14.73 61.33 0.74
N THR A 112 -14.30 62.61 0.57
CA THR A 112 -13.98 63.21 -0.72
C THR A 112 -12.48 63.19 -1.05
N GLU A 113 -11.64 62.77 -0.11
CA GLU A 113 -10.18 62.79 -0.32
C GLU A 113 -9.71 61.60 -1.19
N PRO A 114 -8.71 61.82 -2.06
CA PRO A 114 -8.22 60.77 -2.94
C PRO A 114 -7.51 59.65 -2.15
N VAL A 115 -7.74 58.41 -2.56
CA VAL A 115 -7.04 57.22 -2.01
C VAL A 115 -5.58 57.27 -2.40
N THR A 116 -4.68 57.34 -1.43
CA THR A 116 -3.22 57.37 -1.65
C THR A 116 -2.60 56.00 -1.79
N GLN A 117 -3.15 54.98 -1.13
CA GLN A 117 -2.65 53.62 -1.17
C GLN A 117 -3.75 52.61 -0.86
N VAL A 118 -3.72 51.46 -1.58
CA VAL A 118 -4.58 50.30 -1.26
C VAL A 118 -3.70 49.16 -0.81
N ARG A 119 -3.93 48.67 0.40
CA ARG A 119 -3.31 47.47 0.90
C ARG A 119 -4.29 46.29 0.66
N LYS A 120 -3.84 45.21 -0.02
CA LYS A 120 -4.67 44.07 -0.36
C LYS A 120 -4.41 42.92 0.62
N HIS A 121 -5.49 42.39 1.20
CA HIS A 121 -5.50 41.16 1.97
C HIS A 121 -6.48 40.19 1.30
N GLN A 122 -6.16 38.93 1.18
CA GLN A 122 -7.02 37.92 0.55
C GLN A 122 -7.27 36.79 1.53
N VAL A 123 -8.54 36.38 1.64
CA VAL A 123 -8.99 35.24 2.45
C VAL A 123 -9.53 34.18 1.48
N PHE A 124 -9.01 32.98 1.57
CA PHE A 124 -9.49 31.83 0.80
C PHE A 124 -10.40 31.02 1.72
N ASP A 125 -11.65 30.88 1.37
CA ASP A 125 -12.65 30.19 2.19
C ASP A 125 -13.54 29.29 1.32
N LEU A 126 -14.27 28.37 1.96
CA LEU A 126 -15.25 27.52 1.31
C LEU A 126 -16.59 28.25 1.23
N PRO A 127 -17.20 28.37 0.03
CA PRO A 127 -18.54 28.92 -0.07
C PRO A 127 -19.57 27.96 0.55
N PRO A 128 -20.76 28.43 0.92
CA PRO A 128 -21.90 27.56 1.23
C PRO A 128 -22.10 26.54 0.09
N THR A 129 -22.33 25.26 0.42
CA THR A 129 -22.43 24.18 -0.56
C THR A 129 -23.83 23.58 -0.68
N PRO A 130 -24.89 24.37 -0.99
CA PRO A 130 -26.22 23.85 -1.25
C PRO A 130 -26.21 22.95 -2.52
N LEU A 131 -27.14 22.00 -2.61
CA LEU A 131 -27.36 21.29 -3.85
C LEU A 131 -28.00 22.22 -4.88
N VAL A 132 -27.45 22.23 -6.08
CA VAL A 132 -28.06 22.94 -7.21
C VAL A 132 -29.16 22.05 -7.79
N VAL A 133 -30.40 22.58 -7.86
CA VAL A 133 -31.54 21.90 -8.45
C VAL A 133 -31.83 22.49 -9.82
N THR A 134 -31.80 21.65 -10.86
CA THR A 134 -32.17 22.01 -12.23
C THR A 134 -33.50 21.34 -12.55
N GLU A 135 -34.51 22.10 -12.90
CA GLU A 135 -35.78 21.62 -13.38
C GLU A 135 -35.75 21.54 -14.93
N HIS A 136 -36.03 20.36 -15.46
CA HIS A 136 -36.18 20.14 -16.87
C HIS A 136 -37.68 20.02 -17.20
N GLN A 137 -38.18 20.93 -18.02
CA GLN A 137 -39.60 20.97 -18.45
C GLN A 137 -39.72 20.40 -19.86
N MET A 138 -40.36 19.25 -20.00
CA MET A 138 -40.62 18.60 -21.27
C MET A 138 -41.99 19.01 -21.80
N GLU A 139 -42.01 19.89 -22.81
CA GLU A 139 -43.24 20.35 -23.42
C GLU A 139 -43.95 19.27 -24.24
N SER A 140 -45.28 19.27 -24.18
CA SER A 140 -46.14 18.48 -25.03
C SER A 140 -46.96 19.39 -25.93
N LYS A 141 -46.95 19.14 -27.22
CA LYS A 141 -47.71 19.93 -28.23
C LYS A 141 -48.61 19.04 -29.05
N ARG A 142 -49.81 19.51 -29.34
CA ARG A 142 -50.76 18.88 -30.26
C ARG A 142 -50.55 19.36 -31.66
N CYS A 143 -50.37 18.47 -32.62
CA CYS A 143 -50.21 18.83 -34.03
C CYS A 143 -51.56 19.34 -34.59
N PRO A 144 -51.61 20.55 -35.19
CA PRO A 144 -52.81 21.10 -35.78
C PRO A 144 -53.32 20.32 -37.01
N ARG A 145 -52.43 19.57 -37.67
CA ARG A 145 -52.74 18.82 -38.88
C ARG A 145 -53.31 17.42 -38.60
N CYS A 146 -52.75 16.69 -37.66
CA CYS A 146 -53.11 15.28 -37.42
C CYS A 146 -53.62 15.04 -35.98
N ALA A 147 -53.71 16.05 -35.17
CA ALA A 147 -54.10 16.03 -33.75
C ALA A 147 -53.23 15.12 -32.83
N ALA A 148 -52.14 14.54 -33.32
CA ALA A 148 -51.22 13.76 -32.53
C ALA A 148 -50.53 14.65 -31.50
N VAL A 149 -50.35 14.11 -30.24
CA VAL A 149 -49.60 14.78 -29.19
C VAL A 149 -48.16 14.28 -29.23
N THR A 150 -47.19 15.22 -29.33
CA THR A 150 -45.77 14.91 -29.27
C THR A 150 -45.19 15.54 -28.02
N GLN A 151 -44.45 14.78 -27.23
CA GLN A 151 -43.75 15.25 -26.05
C GLN A 151 -42.23 15.25 -26.30
N ALA A 152 -41.54 16.26 -25.79
CA ALA A 152 -40.09 16.29 -25.79
C ALA A 152 -39.53 15.18 -24.91
N PRO A 153 -38.52 14.42 -25.36
CA PRO A 153 -37.87 13.42 -24.50
C PRO A 153 -37.08 14.10 -23.38
N PRO A 154 -36.97 13.45 -22.20
CA PRO A 154 -36.11 13.96 -21.15
C PRO A 154 -34.65 13.94 -21.62
N PRO A 155 -33.82 14.94 -21.24
CA PRO A 155 -32.41 14.93 -21.57
C PRO A 155 -31.67 13.83 -20.79
N PRO A 156 -30.51 13.35 -21.29
CA PRO A 156 -29.69 12.39 -20.55
C PRO A 156 -29.37 12.87 -19.15
N GLY A 157 -29.59 12.02 -18.13
CA GLY A 157 -29.37 12.34 -16.73
C GLY A 157 -30.57 13.02 -16.06
N ALA A 158 -31.76 13.10 -16.72
CA ALA A 158 -33.02 13.58 -16.17
C ALA A 158 -34.20 12.64 -16.50
N GLU A 159 -33.97 11.35 -16.55
CA GLU A 159 -34.96 10.34 -16.95
C GLU A 159 -36.04 10.11 -15.90
N GLN A 160 -35.79 10.47 -14.65
CA GLN A 160 -36.75 10.28 -13.54
C GLN A 160 -37.34 11.64 -13.11
N PRO A 161 -38.56 11.67 -12.57
CA PRO A 161 -39.17 12.89 -12.08
C PRO A 161 -38.35 13.64 -11.02
N THR A 162 -37.61 12.90 -10.20
CA THR A 162 -36.63 13.42 -9.25
C THR A 162 -35.45 12.46 -9.15
N GLN A 163 -34.24 12.99 -9.27
CA GLN A 163 -33.02 12.16 -9.16
C GLN A 163 -31.82 13.01 -8.75
N TYR A 164 -30.83 12.33 -8.19
CA TYR A 164 -29.53 12.96 -7.90
C TYR A 164 -28.62 12.92 -9.13
N GLY A 165 -27.90 14.00 -9.37
CA GLY A 165 -27.00 14.15 -10.50
C GLY A 165 -25.71 13.33 -10.39
N ALA A 166 -25.02 13.17 -11.55
CA ALA A 166 -23.82 12.37 -11.67
C ALA A 166 -22.65 12.89 -10.78
N ARG A 167 -22.53 14.22 -10.60
CA ARG A 167 -21.48 14.79 -9.75
C ARG A 167 -21.67 14.45 -8.27
N LEU A 168 -22.91 14.42 -7.75
CA LEU A 168 -23.18 13.99 -6.38
C LEU A 168 -22.91 12.50 -6.22
N ALA A 169 -23.28 11.67 -7.22
CA ALA A 169 -22.93 10.24 -7.24
C ALA A 169 -21.40 10.03 -7.25
N ALA A 170 -20.67 10.78 -8.05
CA ALA A 170 -19.21 10.75 -8.06
C ALA A 170 -18.61 11.16 -6.71
N PHE A 171 -19.19 12.17 -6.04
CA PHE A 171 -18.70 12.66 -4.76
C PHE A 171 -18.83 11.60 -3.66
N VAL A 172 -19.98 10.94 -3.54
CA VAL A 172 -20.17 9.89 -2.52
C VAL A 172 -19.29 8.66 -2.80
N ILE A 173 -19.07 8.30 -4.08
CA ILE A 173 -18.14 7.24 -4.45
C ILE A 173 -16.71 7.62 -4.09
N TYR A 174 -16.30 8.86 -4.37
CA TYR A 174 -14.98 9.38 -4.05
C TYR A 174 -14.72 9.33 -2.53
N LEU A 175 -15.68 9.82 -1.71
CA LEU A 175 -15.58 9.76 -0.26
C LEU A 175 -15.48 8.32 0.26
N HIS A 176 -16.25 7.38 -0.30
CA HIS A 176 -16.21 5.99 0.16
C HIS A 176 -14.99 5.21 -0.35
N SER A 177 -14.71 5.30 -1.65
CA SER A 177 -13.73 4.41 -2.29
C SER A 177 -12.31 4.97 -2.30
N ALA A 178 -12.12 6.30 -2.27
CA ALA A 178 -10.79 6.93 -2.18
C ALA A 178 -10.41 7.27 -0.73
N HIS A 179 -11.35 7.78 0.07
CA HIS A 179 -11.13 8.22 1.45
C HIS A 179 -11.63 7.23 2.51
N PHE A 180 -12.30 6.15 2.10
CA PHE A 180 -12.77 5.06 2.97
C PHE A 180 -13.79 5.47 4.04
N LEU A 181 -14.53 6.57 3.84
CA LEU A 181 -15.56 6.96 4.78
C LEU A 181 -16.68 5.89 4.82
N PRO A 182 -17.17 5.48 6.00
CA PRO A 182 -18.34 4.64 6.14
C PRO A 182 -19.59 5.30 5.54
N LEU A 183 -20.50 4.50 4.98
CA LEU A 183 -21.70 5.02 4.30
C LEU A 183 -22.52 5.95 5.21
N GLN A 184 -22.74 5.56 6.47
CA GLN A 184 -23.43 6.40 7.45
C GLN A 184 -22.77 7.76 7.62
N ARG A 185 -21.44 7.82 7.76
CA ARG A 185 -20.71 9.10 7.90
C ARG A 185 -20.79 9.96 6.65
N ILE A 186 -20.89 9.35 5.47
CA ILE A 186 -21.12 10.09 4.22
C ILE A 186 -22.52 10.71 4.24
N THR A 187 -23.55 9.97 4.65
CA THR A 187 -24.92 10.53 4.74
C THR A 187 -25.01 11.70 5.72
N GLU A 188 -24.31 11.59 6.87
CA GLU A 188 -24.22 12.66 7.87
C GLU A 188 -23.45 13.88 7.33
N LEU A 189 -22.30 13.66 6.69
CA LEU A 189 -21.50 14.73 6.09
C LEU A 189 -22.29 15.53 5.05
N ILE A 190 -22.94 14.82 4.12
CA ILE A 190 -23.75 15.47 3.07
C ILE A 190 -24.91 16.25 3.69
N ALA A 191 -25.59 15.68 4.70
CA ALA A 191 -26.68 16.37 5.38
C ALA A 191 -26.22 17.67 6.06
N GLN A 192 -25.05 17.66 6.70
CA GLN A 192 -24.51 18.87 7.35
C GLN A 192 -24.06 19.93 6.34
N LEU A 193 -23.47 19.53 5.22
CA LEU A 193 -22.96 20.48 4.22
C LEU A 193 -24.07 21.07 3.34
N THR A 194 -25.10 20.25 3.00
CA THR A 194 -26.06 20.61 1.96
C THR A 194 -27.51 20.75 2.47
N GLY A 195 -27.80 20.36 3.70
CA GLY A 195 -29.15 20.25 4.24
C GLY A 195 -29.95 19.03 3.75
N HIS A 196 -29.39 18.20 2.82
CA HIS A 196 -30.07 17.06 2.24
C HIS A 196 -29.48 15.74 2.72
N ARG A 197 -30.32 14.86 3.27
CA ARG A 197 -29.89 13.54 3.73
C ARG A 197 -30.05 12.49 2.63
N LEU A 198 -28.94 11.85 2.25
CA LEU A 198 -28.91 10.73 1.32
C LEU A 198 -29.20 9.41 2.04
N SER A 199 -29.77 8.41 1.34
CA SER A 199 -29.86 7.06 1.87
C SER A 199 -28.59 6.26 1.59
N GLU A 200 -28.18 5.37 2.51
CA GLU A 200 -27.05 4.45 2.29
C GLU A 200 -27.32 3.53 1.09
N GLY A 201 -28.57 3.12 0.88
CA GLY A 201 -28.97 2.32 -0.27
C GLY A 201 -28.70 3.01 -1.61
N TRP A 202 -28.97 4.31 -1.71
CA TRP A 202 -28.67 5.07 -2.92
C TRP A 202 -27.15 5.17 -3.15
N ILE A 203 -26.36 5.41 -2.10
CA ILE A 203 -24.89 5.43 -2.22
C ILE A 203 -24.39 4.08 -2.74
N LYS A 204 -24.93 2.95 -2.23
CA LYS A 204 -24.60 1.62 -2.71
C LYS A 204 -24.97 1.44 -4.20
N THR A 205 -26.14 1.90 -4.63
CA THR A 205 -26.55 1.87 -6.05
C THR A 205 -25.56 2.65 -6.92
N CYS A 206 -25.02 3.77 -6.44
CA CYS A 206 -23.97 4.52 -7.17
C CYS A 206 -22.71 3.66 -7.39
N HIS A 207 -22.28 2.90 -6.38
CA HIS A 207 -21.13 1.99 -6.53
C HIS A 207 -21.40 0.87 -7.53
N THR A 208 -22.55 0.21 -7.45
CA THR A 208 -22.94 -0.83 -8.41
C THR A 208 -22.98 -0.28 -9.83
N ARG A 209 -23.57 0.92 -10.02
CA ARG A 209 -23.63 1.59 -11.32
C ARG A 209 -22.23 1.92 -11.86
N LEU A 210 -21.32 2.48 -11.03
CA LEU A 210 -19.95 2.72 -11.47
C LEU A 210 -19.27 1.40 -11.84
N SER A 211 -19.36 0.39 -10.97
CA SER A 211 -18.75 -0.91 -11.21
C SER A 211 -19.17 -1.52 -12.55
N SER A 212 -20.45 -1.47 -12.91
CA SER A 212 -20.95 -2.00 -14.19
C SER A 212 -20.49 -1.21 -15.42
N ARG A 213 -19.96 0.01 -15.25
CA ARG A 213 -19.41 0.85 -16.33
C ARG A 213 -17.90 0.68 -16.55
N LEU A 214 -17.24 -0.20 -15.76
CA LEU A 214 -15.80 -0.38 -15.81
C LEU A 214 -15.34 -1.61 -16.61
N ASP A 215 -16.22 -2.32 -17.35
CA ASP A 215 -15.84 -3.52 -18.10
C ASP A 215 -14.73 -3.22 -19.11
N SER A 216 -14.92 -2.23 -19.97
CA SER A 216 -13.92 -1.85 -20.98
C SER A 216 -12.58 -1.41 -20.37
N PHE A 217 -12.61 -0.76 -19.19
CA PHE A 217 -11.40 -0.42 -18.45
C PHE A 217 -10.69 -1.68 -17.94
N LEU A 218 -11.43 -2.62 -17.34
CA LEU A 218 -10.84 -3.85 -16.79
C LEU A 218 -10.24 -4.73 -17.90
N GLU A 219 -10.89 -4.83 -19.03
CA GLU A 219 -10.34 -5.50 -20.23
C GLU A 219 -9.04 -4.83 -20.69
N ALA A 220 -9.06 -3.50 -20.84
CA ALA A 220 -7.90 -2.74 -21.27
C ALA A 220 -6.72 -2.85 -20.28
N VAL A 221 -6.97 -2.75 -18.97
CA VAL A 221 -5.90 -2.87 -17.97
C VAL A 221 -5.34 -4.29 -17.89
N THR A 222 -6.18 -5.31 -18.03
CA THR A 222 -5.75 -6.73 -18.07
C THR A 222 -4.87 -6.98 -19.29
N ALA A 223 -5.29 -6.53 -20.46
CA ALA A 223 -4.50 -6.65 -21.69
C ALA A 223 -3.15 -5.89 -21.58
N ALA A 224 -3.17 -4.68 -21.02
CA ALA A 224 -1.95 -3.89 -20.82
C ALA A 224 -0.99 -4.52 -19.80
N LEU A 225 -1.50 -5.17 -18.74
CA LEU A 225 -0.68 -5.92 -17.79
C LEU A 225 -0.07 -7.17 -18.42
N ARG A 226 -0.81 -7.90 -19.26
CA ARG A 226 -0.27 -9.06 -20.00
C ARG A 226 0.82 -8.66 -20.97
N ALA A 227 0.73 -7.47 -21.56
CA ALA A 227 1.74 -6.93 -22.48
C ALA A 227 2.94 -6.28 -21.75
N ALA A 228 2.87 -6.05 -20.45
CA ALA A 228 3.92 -5.40 -19.67
C ALA A 228 5.17 -6.30 -19.57
N GLN A 229 6.37 -5.70 -19.61
CA GLN A 229 7.62 -6.45 -19.48
C GLN A 229 7.84 -6.99 -18.06
N ALA A 230 7.36 -6.27 -17.04
CA ALA A 230 7.37 -6.74 -15.66
C ALA A 230 6.10 -6.31 -14.93
N VAL A 231 5.55 -7.20 -14.09
CA VAL A 231 4.41 -6.94 -13.22
C VAL A 231 4.75 -7.31 -11.78
N CYS A 232 4.22 -6.55 -10.83
CA CYS A 232 4.30 -6.85 -9.40
C CYS A 232 3.02 -7.53 -8.93
N CYS A 233 3.13 -8.64 -8.23
CA CYS A 233 1.99 -9.42 -7.72
C CYS A 233 2.10 -9.61 -6.21
N ASP A 234 0.96 -9.51 -5.52
CA ASP A 234 0.86 -9.76 -4.09
C ASP A 234 -0.57 -10.15 -3.72
N GLU A 235 -0.79 -10.70 -2.54
CA GLU A 235 -2.12 -11.03 -2.04
C GLU A 235 -2.25 -10.81 -0.53
N THR A 236 -3.47 -10.55 -0.09
CA THR A 236 -3.77 -10.38 1.33
C THR A 236 -5.12 -10.96 1.70
N GLY A 237 -5.16 -11.59 2.91
CA GLY A 237 -6.42 -12.09 3.45
C GLY A 237 -7.31 -10.95 3.94
N PHE A 238 -8.61 -11.03 3.63
CA PHE A 238 -9.64 -10.20 4.24
C PHE A 238 -10.85 -11.05 4.61
N ARG A 239 -11.76 -10.48 5.37
CA ARG A 239 -12.98 -11.19 5.82
C ARG A 239 -14.21 -10.40 5.41
N PHE A 240 -15.22 -11.12 4.92
CA PHE A 240 -16.59 -10.64 4.88
C PHE A 240 -17.54 -11.74 5.36
N SER A 241 -18.61 -11.38 6.03
CA SER A 241 -19.60 -12.33 6.61
C SER A 241 -18.93 -13.50 7.34
N ALA A 242 -17.92 -13.23 8.18
CA ALA A 242 -17.12 -14.23 8.91
C ALA A 242 -16.30 -15.20 8.04
N ARG A 243 -16.41 -15.18 6.72
CA ARG A 243 -15.64 -16.02 5.80
C ARG A 243 -14.34 -15.34 5.39
N ARG A 244 -13.25 -16.14 5.24
CA ARG A 244 -11.96 -15.66 4.74
C ARG A 244 -11.98 -15.64 3.21
N PHE A 245 -11.56 -14.51 2.65
CA PHE A 245 -11.29 -14.29 1.24
C PHE A 245 -9.90 -13.74 1.06
N TRP A 246 -9.44 -13.74 -0.17
CA TRP A 246 -8.13 -13.23 -0.54
C TRP A 246 -8.29 -12.19 -1.64
N LEU A 247 -7.68 -11.06 -1.41
CA LEU A 247 -7.49 -10.02 -2.41
C LEU A 247 -6.16 -10.30 -3.09
N HIS A 248 -6.19 -10.34 -4.40
CA HIS A 248 -5.01 -10.44 -5.25
C HIS A 248 -4.82 -9.11 -5.97
N VAL A 249 -3.56 -8.72 -6.19
CA VAL A 249 -3.20 -7.56 -6.99
C VAL A 249 -2.15 -7.94 -8.01
N CYS A 250 -2.31 -7.43 -9.21
CA CYS A 250 -1.27 -7.38 -10.24
C CYS A 250 -1.13 -5.93 -10.71
N CYS A 251 0.09 -5.40 -10.71
CA CYS A 251 0.29 -3.99 -10.98
C CYS A 251 1.63 -3.68 -11.64
N THR A 252 1.69 -2.51 -12.26
CA THR A 252 2.92 -1.82 -12.69
C THR A 252 3.02 -0.47 -11.97
N ALA A 253 3.99 0.35 -12.36
CA ALA A 253 4.11 1.73 -11.87
C ALA A 253 2.88 2.59 -12.24
N THR A 254 2.14 2.25 -13.31
CA THR A 254 1.02 3.04 -13.84
C THR A 254 -0.32 2.31 -13.83
N LEU A 255 -0.34 0.99 -13.69
CA LEU A 255 -1.53 0.16 -13.74
C LEU A 255 -1.75 -0.57 -12.42
N THR A 256 -3.00 -0.84 -12.06
CA THR A 256 -3.37 -1.68 -10.94
C THR A 256 -4.63 -2.46 -11.28
N LEU A 257 -4.57 -3.77 -11.07
CA LEU A 257 -5.72 -4.66 -11.16
C LEU A 257 -5.88 -5.42 -9.84
N PHE A 258 -7.03 -5.29 -9.20
CA PHE A 258 -7.43 -6.07 -8.03
C PHE A 258 -8.48 -7.10 -8.39
N GLY A 259 -8.37 -8.27 -7.78
CA GLY A 259 -9.41 -9.29 -7.79
C GLY A 259 -9.57 -9.91 -6.42
N CYS A 260 -10.74 -10.48 -6.15
CA CYS A 260 -10.97 -11.20 -4.90
C CYS A 260 -11.38 -12.64 -5.19
N HIS A 261 -10.86 -13.58 -4.38
CA HIS A 261 -11.15 -15.00 -4.51
C HIS A 261 -11.23 -15.69 -3.15
N ARG A 262 -11.97 -16.79 -3.05
CA ARG A 262 -12.11 -17.56 -1.79
C ARG A 262 -10.82 -18.27 -1.40
N ARG A 263 -9.99 -18.63 -2.36
CA ARG A 263 -8.72 -19.32 -2.15
C ARG A 263 -7.55 -18.39 -2.40
N ARG A 264 -6.50 -18.54 -1.58
CA ARG A 264 -5.24 -17.81 -1.73
C ARG A 264 -4.42 -18.33 -2.91
N GLY A 265 -4.44 -19.64 -3.15
CA GLY A 265 -3.51 -20.34 -4.03
C GLY A 265 -3.64 -20.02 -5.49
N GLN A 266 -3.17 -20.95 -6.31
CA GLN A 266 -3.15 -20.85 -7.78
C GLN A 266 -4.49 -20.42 -8.36
N GLU A 267 -5.60 -20.96 -7.85
CA GLU A 267 -6.94 -20.62 -8.33
C GLU A 267 -7.25 -19.11 -8.21
N GLY A 268 -6.84 -18.47 -7.09
CA GLY A 268 -7.04 -17.04 -6.90
C GLY A 268 -6.14 -16.19 -7.82
N ILE A 269 -4.93 -16.65 -8.10
CA ILE A 269 -4.01 -15.99 -9.04
C ILE A 269 -4.54 -16.11 -10.48
N VAL A 270 -5.01 -17.30 -10.87
CA VAL A 270 -5.62 -17.56 -12.19
C VAL A 270 -6.87 -16.71 -12.39
N ALA A 271 -7.71 -16.55 -11.35
CA ALA A 271 -8.94 -15.75 -11.42
C ALA A 271 -8.69 -14.25 -11.71
N LEU A 272 -7.46 -13.74 -11.48
CA LEU A 272 -7.07 -12.38 -11.85
C LEU A 272 -6.79 -12.22 -13.34
N ASP A 273 -6.62 -13.35 -14.04
CA ASP A 273 -6.51 -13.43 -15.50
C ASP A 273 -5.35 -12.65 -16.12
N VAL A 274 -4.21 -12.58 -15.42
CA VAL A 274 -2.98 -11.97 -15.95
C VAL A 274 -1.88 -13.01 -16.13
N LEU A 275 -1.51 -13.76 -15.07
CA LEU A 275 -0.35 -14.66 -15.10
C LEU A 275 -0.48 -15.93 -15.95
N PRO A 276 -1.67 -16.51 -16.21
CA PRO A 276 -1.77 -17.71 -17.04
C PRO A 276 -1.10 -17.59 -18.41
N ASP A 277 -1.32 -16.45 -19.11
CA ASP A 277 -0.80 -16.19 -20.45
C ASP A 277 0.32 -15.12 -20.47
N TYR A 278 0.95 -14.90 -19.32
CA TYR A 278 1.97 -13.87 -19.18
C TYR A 278 3.35 -14.39 -19.58
N SER A 279 4.03 -13.67 -20.45
CA SER A 279 5.38 -14.00 -20.94
C SER A 279 6.50 -13.11 -20.37
N GLY A 280 6.14 -12.03 -19.67
CA GLY A 280 7.08 -11.11 -19.06
C GLY A 280 7.69 -11.64 -17.75
N THR A 281 8.05 -10.74 -16.84
CA THR A 281 8.61 -11.09 -15.53
C THR A 281 7.61 -10.75 -14.40
N ALA A 282 7.17 -11.76 -13.65
CA ALA A 282 6.37 -11.60 -12.44
C ALA A 282 7.27 -11.38 -11.23
N VAL A 283 7.10 -10.26 -10.54
CA VAL A 283 7.80 -9.90 -9.31
C VAL A 283 6.89 -10.17 -8.12
N HIS A 284 7.32 -11.00 -7.19
CA HIS A 284 6.49 -11.44 -6.06
C HIS A 284 7.35 -11.80 -4.84
N ASP A 285 6.72 -12.22 -3.75
CA ASP A 285 7.40 -12.86 -2.64
C ASP A 285 7.82 -14.30 -3.00
N HIS A 286 8.40 -15.03 -2.06
CA HIS A 286 8.83 -16.43 -2.29
C HIS A 286 7.68 -17.45 -2.26
N TRP A 287 6.44 -17.03 -2.33
CA TRP A 287 5.32 -17.95 -2.18
C TRP A 287 5.19 -18.91 -3.39
N ALA A 288 5.24 -20.21 -3.10
CA ALA A 288 5.39 -21.27 -4.10
C ALA A 288 4.37 -21.27 -5.26
N PRO A 289 3.09 -20.90 -5.06
CA PRO A 289 2.12 -20.90 -6.16
C PRO A 289 2.46 -19.97 -7.33
N TYR A 290 3.22 -18.90 -7.11
CA TYR A 290 3.64 -18.03 -8.21
C TYR A 290 4.59 -18.75 -9.19
N PHE A 291 5.47 -19.60 -8.69
CA PHE A 291 6.44 -20.33 -9.51
C PHE A 291 5.84 -21.47 -10.37
N GLN A 292 4.51 -21.66 -10.30
CA GLN A 292 3.79 -22.61 -11.15
C GLN A 292 3.44 -22.04 -12.53
N PHE A 293 3.58 -20.72 -12.72
CA PHE A 293 3.37 -20.07 -14.01
C PHE A 293 4.65 -20.09 -14.83
N SER A 294 4.52 -20.17 -16.16
CA SER A 294 5.64 -20.31 -17.10
C SER A 294 6.40 -19.01 -17.36
N CYS A 295 5.92 -17.88 -16.88
CA CYS A 295 6.59 -16.59 -17.00
C CYS A 295 7.94 -16.56 -16.27
N ARG A 296 8.76 -15.55 -16.58
CA ARG A 296 9.97 -15.30 -15.79
C ARG A 296 9.58 -14.79 -14.39
N HIS A 297 10.39 -15.12 -13.39
CA HIS A 297 10.15 -14.72 -12.01
C HIS A 297 11.27 -13.82 -11.50
N ALA A 298 10.93 -12.87 -10.65
CA ALA A 298 11.84 -12.14 -9.81
C ALA A 298 11.28 -12.09 -8.38
N VAL A 299 12.14 -12.13 -7.39
CA VAL A 299 11.71 -12.14 -5.99
C VAL A 299 11.99 -10.80 -5.30
N CYS A 300 11.14 -10.46 -4.35
CA CYS A 300 11.23 -9.21 -3.62
C CYS A 300 12.44 -9.19 -2.67
N ASN A 301 13.45 -8.39 -2.96
CA ASN A 301 14.65 -8.29 -2.13
C ASN A 301 14.39 -7.62 -0.76
N GLU A 302 13.35 -6.82 -0.60
CA GLU A 302 12.95 -6.30 0.71
C GLU A 302 12.56 -7.40 1.70
N HIS A 303 11.97 -8.50 1.23
CA HIS A 303 11.70 -9.65 2.08
C HIS A 303 13.00 -10.34 2.52
N HIS A 304 13.97 -10.49 1.61
CA HIS A 304 15.30 -11.00 1.96
C HIS A 304 15.99 -10.12 3.00
N ILE A 305 15.98 -8.80 2.82
CA ILE A 305 16.57 -7.86 3.77
C ILE A 305 15.97 -8.00 5.17
N ARG A 306 14.65 -8.16 5.29
CA ARG A 306 13.98 -8.36 6.59
C ARG A 306 14.38 -9.68 7.26
N GLU A 307 14.45 -10.76 6.49
CA GLU A 307 14.85 -12.07 7.01
C GLU A 307 16.34 -12.12 7.36
N LEU A 308 17.20 -11.48 6.56
CA LEU A 308 18.63 -11.34 6.85
C LEU A 308 18.88 -10.50 8.10
N ALA A 309 18.10 -9.42 8.31
CA ALA A 309 18.17 -8.64 9.54
C ALA A 309 17.82 -9.49 10.77
N ALA A 310 16.77 -10.33 10.66
CA ALA A 310 16.41 -11.23 11.74
C ALA A 310 17.47 -12.34 11.96
N ALA A 311 18.11 -12.82 10.88
CA ALA A 311 19.19 -13.80 10.98
C ALA A 311 20.44 -13.21 11.65
N SER A 312 20.79 -11.96 11.37
CA SER A 312 21.98 -11.29 11.92
C SER A 312 21.89 -11.01 13.42
N GLU A 313 20.70 -11.12 14.03
CA GLU A 313 20.54 -10.97 15.49
C GLU A 313 21.13 -12.17 16.29
N ALA A 314 21.36 -13.31 15.62
CA ALA A 314 21.96 -14.47 16.25
C ALA A 314 23.50 -14.39 16.24
N PRO A 315 24.20 -14.87 17.27
CA PRO A 315 25.67 -14.90 17.29
C PRO A 315 26.26 -15.63 16.09
N GLY A 316 27.38 -15.13 15.54
CA GLY A 316 28.11 -15.76 14.44
C GLY A 316 27.47 -15.61 13.06
N GLN A 317 26.38 -14.85 12.91
CA GLN A 317 25.66 -14.69 11.64
C GLN A 317 26.08 -13.40 10.88
N THR A 318 27.37 -13.08 10.85
CA THR A 318 27.90 -11.88 10.17
C THR A 318 27.65 -11.89 8.67
N TRP A 319 27.65 -13.07 8.03
CA TRP A 319 27.30 -13.27 6.62
C TRP A 319 25.95 -12.62 6.24
N ALA A 320 24.99 -12.59 7.17
CA ALA A 320 23.68 -12.02 6.90
C ALA A 320 23.76 -10.48 6.69
N LEU A 321 24.64 -9.78 7.40
CA LEU A 321 24.93 -8.37 7.18
C LEU A 321 25.66 -8.13 5.86
N ASP A 322 26.61 -9.02 5.52
CA ASP A 322 27.33 -8.96 4.25
C ASP A 322 26.37 -9.18 3.06
N MET A 323 25.47 -10.15 3.16
CA MET A 323 24.44 -10.38 2.15
C MET A 323 23.49 -9.17 2.01
N GLN A 324 23.07 -8.54 3.09
CA GLN A 324 22.29 -7.30 3.02
C GLN A 324 23.05 -6.22 2.25
N LYS A 325 24.35 -6.05 2.54
CA LYS A 325 25.19 -5.07 1.83
C LYS A 325 25.26 -5.37 0.34
N ILE A 326 25.45 -6.64 -0.04
CA ILE A 326 25.49 -7.08 -1.45
C ILE A 326 24.17 -6.76 -2.16
N LEU A 327 23.01 -7.01 -1.51
CA LEU A 327 21.70 -6.69 -2.08
C LEU A 327 21.48 -5.17 -2.20
N TYR A 328 21.99 -4.35 -1.27
CA TYR A 328 21.95 -2.90 -1.41
C TYR A 328 22.93 -2.38 -2.49
N ASP A 329 24.11 -3.00 -2.64
CA ASP A 329 25.03 -2.69 -3.73
C ASP A 329 24.38 -3.01 -5.09
N ALA A 330 23.60 -4.12 -5.19
CA ALA A 330 22.81 -4.45 -6.38
C ALA A 330 21.77 -3.36 -6.69
N LEU A 331 21.06 -2.86 -5.67
CA LEU A 331 20.11 -1.76 -5.84
C LEU A 331 20.81 -0.49 -6.34
N GLU A 332 21.97 -0.16 -5.79
CA GLU A 332 22.74 1.02 -6.19
C GLU A 332 23.26 0.91 -7.62
N LEU A 333 23.78 -0.26 -8.03
CA LEU A 333 24.16 -0.52 -9.41
C LEU A 333 22.97 -0.33 -10.37
N LYS A 334 21.81 -0.90 -10.02
CA LYS A 334 20.59 -0.72 -10.80
C LYS A 334 20.20 0.75 -10.93
N ARG A 335 20.21 1.51 -9.85
CA ARG A 335 19.86 2.93 -9.86
C ARG A 335 20.80 3.74 -10.74
N ARG A 336 22.11 3.50 -10.62
CA ARG A 336 23.15 4.23 -11.37
C ARG A 336 23.04 4.01 -12.86
N HIS A 337 22.91 2.77 -13.30
CA HIS A 337 22.94 2.42 -14.72
C HIS A 337 21.54 2.47 -15.34
N HIS A 338 20.59 1.73 -14.84
CA HIS A 338 19.24 1.68 -15.41
C HIS A 338 18.48 3.01 -15.22
N GLY A 339 18.76 3.76 -14.13
CA GLY A 339 18.24 5.12 -13.95
C GLY A 339 18.74 6.11 -15.00
N ALA A 340 19.92 5.86 -15.55
CA ALA A 340 20.50 6.63 -16.69
C ALA A 340 20.15 6.02 -18.06
N GLY A 341 19.29 4.99 -18.13
CA GLY A 341 18.94 4.29 -19.36
C GLY A 341 20.06 3.43 -19.95
N GLN A 342 21.07 3.09 -19.15
CA GLN A 342 22.23 2.31 -19.59
C GLN A 342 22.20 0.88 -19.00
N PRO A 343 22.71 -0.13 -19.73
CA PRO A 343 22.91 -1.46 -19.19
C PRO A 343 24.00 -1.45 -18.12
N ILE A 344 23.89 -2.33 -17.13
CA ILE A 344 24.94 -2.54 -16.15
C ILE A 344 26.09 -3.31 -16.83
N PRO A 345 27.36 -2.90 -16.72
CA PRO A 345 28.50 -3.63 -17.26
C PRO A 345 28.57 -5.05 -16.71
N SER A 346 28.87 -6.02 -17.58
CA SER A 346 28.87 -7.45 -17.25
C SER A 346 29.89 -7.83 -16.17
N ASP A 347 31.03 -7.16 -16.14
CA ASP A 347 32.09 -7.33 -15.12
C ASP A 347 31.61 -6.91 -13.72
N GLN A 348 30.82 -5.85 -13.61
CA GLN A 348 30.23 -5.40 -12.35
C GLN A 348 29.17 -6.40 -11.86
N ILE A 349 28.33 -6.94 -12.76
CA ILE A 349 27.38 -7.98 -12.41
C ILE A 349 28.12 -9.25 -11.96
N ALA A 350 29.16 -9.68 -12.69
CA ALA A 350 29.99 -10.84 -12.35
C ALA A 350 30.67 -10.68 -10.98
N THR A 351 31.24 -9.52 -10.71
CA THR A 351 31.86 -9.19 -9.42
C THR A 351 30.86 -9.28 -8.26
N LEU A 352 29.66 -8.73 -8.45
CA LEU A 352 28.62 -8.78 -7.42
C LEU A 352 28.10 -10.21 -7.22
N THR A 353 27.96 -10.98 -8.30
CA THR A 353 27.53 -12.39 -8.26
C THR A 353 28.55 -13.26 -7.52
N SER A 354 29.85 -13.08 -7.78
CA SER A 354 30.91 -13.81 -7.06
C SER A 354 30.91 -13.48 -5.56
N ARG A 355 30.70 -12.22 -5.19
CA ARG A 355 30.54 -11.82 -3.78
C ARG A 355 29.31 -12.45 -3.13
N TYR A 356 28.21 -12.54 -3.87
CA TYR A 356 26.97 -13.17 -3.42
C TYR A 356 27.20 -14.67 -3.13
N GLU A 357 27.84 -15.38 -4.02
CA GLU A 357 28.15 -16.81 -3.90
C GLU A 357 29.13 -17.09 -2.74
N ALA A 358 30.17 -16.27 -2.61
CA ALA A 358 31.10 -16.37 -1.48
C ALA A 358 30.40 -16.13 -0.14
N CYS A 359 29.47 -15.19 -0.09
CA CYS A 359 28.68 -14.90 1.09
C CYS A 359 27.71 -16.05 1.45
N LEU A 360 27.09 -16.70 0.45
CA LEU A 360 26.30 -17.92 0.67
C LEU A 360 27.14 -19.02 1.29
N GLN A 361 28.35 -19.25 0.77
CA GLN A 361 29.28 -20.27 1.29
C GLN A 361 29.65 -19.98 2.74
N ALA A 362 29.95 -18.71 3.08
CA ALA A 362 30.20 -18.30 4.46
C ALA A 362 28.96 -18.55 5.36
N GLY A 363 27.75 -18.31 4.84
CA GLY A 363 26.50 -18.58 5.53
C GLY A 363 26.32 -20.07 5.84
N TYR A 364 26.59 -20.96 4.88
CA TYR A 364 26.52 -22.40 5.11
C TYR A 364 27.60 -22.87 6.08
N THR A 365 28.80 -22.32 6.02
CA THR A 365 29.88 -22.63 6.98
C THR A 365 29.50 -22.22 8.42
N ALA A 366 28.86 -21.07 8.58
CA ALA A 366 28.38 -20.60 9.88
C ALA A 366 27.16 -21.38 10.42
N ASN A 367 26.48 -22.14 9.53
CA ASN A 367 25.28 -22.91 9.87
C ASN A 367 25.42 -24.37 9.42
N PRO A 368 26.38 -25.14 9.97
CA PRO A 368 26.55 -26.53 9.57
C PRO A 368 25.30 -27.35 9.89
N GLN A 369 24.94 -28.25 8.98
CA GLN A 369 23.85 -29.20 9.23
C GLN A 369 24.31 -30.19 10.29
N GLY A 370 23.77 -30.07 11.50
CA GLY A 370 24.00 -31.06 12.54
C GLY A 370 23.40 -32.43 12.18
N PRO A 371 23.92 -33.54 12.78
CA PRO A 371 23.35 -34.86 12.60
C PRO A 371 21.88 -34.89 12.98
N PRO A 372 21.08 -35.80 12.41
CA PRO A 372 19.66 -35.90 12.68
C PRO A 372 19.40 -36.19 14.16
N THR A 373 18.78 -35.25 14.86
CA THR A 373 18.31 -35.46 16.23
C THR A 373 16.90 -36.04 16.22
N GLY A 374 16.74 -37.27 16.69
CA GLY A 374 15.44 -37.94 16.90
C GLY A 374 15.01 -38.90 15.77
N PRO A 375 13.98 -39.72 16.04
CA PRO A 375 13.48 -40.71 15.08
C PRO A 375 12.94 -40.07 13.82
N PRO A 376 12.98 -40.75 12.66
CA PRO A 376 12.50 -40.21 11.40
C PRO A 376 10.99 -39.95 11.48
N LYS A 377 10.58 -38.69 11.48
CA LYS A 377 9.16 -38.29 11.36
C LYS A 377 8.76 -38.29 9.88
N ARG A 378 7.57 -38.80 9.56
CA ARG A 378 6.99 -38.69 8.20
C ARG A 378 6.97 -37.22 7.75
N GLY A 379 7.58 -36.90 6.61
CA GLY A 379 7.63 -35.57 6.01
C GLY A 379 9.06 -34.99 5.94
N ARG A 380 9.21 -33.90 5.14
CA ARG A 380 10.47 -33.18 4.98
C ARG A 380 10.90 -32.58 6.33
N ARG A 381 12.16 -32.84 6.74
CA ARG A 381 12.72 -32.25 7.97
C ARG A 381 12.56 -30.73 7.96
N ARG A 382 12.07 -30.16 9.06
CA ARG A 382 12.08 -28.71 9.26
C ARG A 382 13.54 -28.28 9.44
N ARG A 383 14.11 -27.67 8.39
CA ARG A 383 15.36 -26.91 8.49
C ARG A 383 15.13 -25.65 9.34
N GLY A 384 16.14 -25.21 10.09
CA GLY A 384 16.08 -23.93 10.80
C GLY A 384 15.78 -22.78 9.84
N LYS A 385 15.22 -21.68 10.34
CA LYS A 385 14.83 -20.51 9.53
C LYS A 385 16.02 -19.96 8.71
N THR A 386 17.21 -19.92 9.31
CA THR A 386 18.45 -19.44 8.69
C THR A 386 18.89 -20.31 7.51
N LEU A 387 18.90 -21.65 7.67
CA LEU A 387 19.22 -22.57 6.58
C LEU A 387 18.16 -22.51 5.47
N SER A 388 16.88 -22.35 5.81
CA SER A 388 15.82 -22.19 4.82
C SER A 388 15.96 -20.88 4.03
N LEU A 389 16.47 -19.81 4.64
CA LEU A 389 16.79 -18.57 3.96
C LEU A 389 17.98 -18.74 3.02
N LEU A 390 19.07 -19.39 3.48
CA LEU A 390 20.25 -19.70 2.65
C LEU A 390 19.87 -20.54 1.43
N ASP A 391 19.07 -21.60 1.63
CA ASP A 391 18.59 -22.45 0.53
C ASP A 391 17.80 -21.63 -0.50
N ARG A 392 16.89 -20.75 -0.05
CA ARG A 392 16.13 -19.88 -0.97
C ARG A 392 17.02 -18.90 -1.73
N LEU A 393 17.97 -18.26 -1.05
CA LEU A 393 18.93 -17.35 -1.69
C LEU A 393 19.77 -18.07 -2.72
N ARG A 394 20.21 -19.33 -2.45
CA ARG A 394 20.94 -20.16 -3.41
C ARG A 394 20.05 -20.59 -4.58
N ASP A 395 18.92 -21.22 -4.28
CA ASP A 395 18.06 -21.85 -5.28
C ASP A 395 17.34 -20.83 -6.17
N ARG A 396 17.25 -19.57 -5.71
CA ARG A 396 16.60 -18.44 -6.40
C ARG A 396 17.53 -17.25 -6.65
N GLN A 397 18.83 -17.54 -6.82
CA GLN A 397 19.83 -16.52 -7.10
C GLN A 397 19.51 -15.75 -8.39
N VAL A 398 19.10 -16.44 -9.46
CA VAL A 398 18.73 -15.83 -10.73
C VAL A 398 17.56 -14.88 -10.57
N GLU A 399 16.52 -15.30 -9.86
CA GLU A 399 15.33 -14.48 -9.60
C GLU A 399 15.61 -13.30 -8.64
N THR A 400 16.54 -13.50 -7.68
CA THR A 400 17.00 -12.48 -6.74
C THR A 400 17.78 -11.37 -7.45
N LEU A 401 18.65 -11.73 -8.39
CA LEU A 401 19.52 -10.81 -9.13
C LEU A 401 18.97 -10.39 -10.50
N ARG A 402 17.80 -10.87 -10.91
CA ARG A 402 17.19 -10.56 -12.21
C ARG A 402 17.09 -9.07 -12.52
N CYS A 403 16.84 -8.26 -11.50
CA CYS A 403 16.76 -6.81 -11.65
C CYS A 403 18.07 -6.14 -12.12
N LEU A 404 19.21 -6.83 -12.08
CA LEU A 404 20.48 -6.35 -12.64
C LEU A 404 20.56 -6.59 -14.15
N HIS A 405 19.90 -7.62 -14.65
CA HIS A 405 19.92 -8.02 -16.05
C HIS A 405 18.77 -7.40 -16.87
N ASP A 406 17.67 -7.03 -16.19
CA ASP A 406 16.48 -6.49 -16.83
C ASP A 406 16.11 -5.14 -16.19
N PRO A 407 16.23 -4.02 -16.94
CA PRO A 407 15.93 -2.69 -16.42
C PRO A 407 14.45 -2.53 -16.00
N HIS A 408 13.54 -3.30 -16.59
CA HIS A 408 12.12 -3.23 -16.30
C HIS A 408 11.71 -3.97 -15.02
N VAL A 409 12.55 -4.88 -14.54
CA VAL A 409 12.29 -5.64 -13.31
C VAL A 409 12.64 -4.79 -12.08
N PRO A 410 11.68 -4.41 -11.23
CA PRO A 410 11.98 -3.69 -9.98
C PRO A 410 12.79 -4.56 -9.02
N TRP A 411 13.59 -3.91 -8.17
CA TRP A 411 14.38 -4.60 -7.14
C TRP A 411 13.52 -5.21 -6.02
N CYS A 412 12.32 -4.69 -5.80
CA CYS A 412 11.38 -5.16 -4.79
C CYS A 412 9.92 -5.09 -5.27
N ASN A 413 9.03 -5.75 -4.53
CA ASN A 413 7.59 -5.80 -4.80
C ASN A 413 6.80 -4.68 -4.08
N ASN A 414 7.45 -3.59 -3.67
CA ASN A 414 6.84 -2.54 -2.84
C ASN A 414 5.59 -1.91 -3.47
N GLN A 415 5.50 -1.88 -4.81
CA GLN A 415 4.33 -1.30 -5.48
C GLN A 415 3.06 -2.11 -5.17
N ALA A 416 3.12 -3.42 -5.32
CA ALA A 416 1.98 -4.29 -4.98
C ALA A 416 1.65 -4.24 -3.48
N GLU A 417 2.67 -4.25 -2.61
CA GLU A 417 2.48 -4.11 -1.16
C GLU A 417 1.79 -2.78 -0.80
N GLN A 418 2.14 -1.67 -1.47
CA GLN A 418 1.51 -0.36 -1.24
C GLN A 418 0.05 -0.35 -1.70
N ASP A 419 -0.22 -0.91 -2.88
CA ASP A 419 -1.57 -1.00 -3.43
C ASP A 419 -2.49 -1.82 -2.51
N ILE A 420 -2.03 -2.97 -2.03
CA ILE A 420 -2.76 -3.83 -1.08
C ILE A 420 -2.95 -3.16 0.28
N ARG A 421 -1.99 -2.38 0.76
CA ARG A 421 -2.07 -1.72 2.07
C ARG A 421 -3.32 -0.86 2.19
N MET A 422 -3.75 -0.21 1.11
CA MET A 422 -4.93 0.65 1.12
C MET A 422 -6.21 -0.13 1.48
N VAL A 423 -6.32 -1.39 1.10
CA VAL A 423 -7.44 -2.26 1.52
C VAL A 423 -7.42 -2.52 3.03
N LYS A 424 -6.24 -2.69 3.63
CA LYS A 424 -6.10 -2.82 5.09
C LYS A 424 -6.45 -1.53 5.83
N VAL A 425 -6.15 -0.38 5.24
CA VAL A 425 -6.55 0.93 5.78
C VAL A 425 -8.08 1.04 5.75
N GLN A 426 -8.73 0.70 4.64
CA GLN A 426 -10.20 0.70 4.56
C GLN A 426 -10.83 -0.20 5.63
N GLN A 427 -10.33 -1.42 5.83
CA GLN A 427 -10.85 -2.32 6.87
C GLN A 427 -10.78 -1.73 8.28
N LYS A 428 -9.76 -0.89 8.55
CA LYS A 428 -9.61 -0.21 9.84
C LYS A 428 -10.55 0.99 10.00
N ILE A 429 -10.87 1.69 8.91
CA ILE A 429 -11.68 2.91 8.93
C ILE A 429 -13.18 2.59 8.82
N SER A 430 -13.57 1.79 7.82
CA SER A 430 -14.97 1.52 7.48
C SER A 430 -15.43 0.08 7.76
N GLY A 431 -14.57 -0.72 8.39
CA GLY A 431 -14.87 -2.11 8.69
C GLY A 431 -14.73 -3.03 7.46
N GLY A 432 -15.18 -4.26 7.60
CA GLY A 432 -15.12 -5.26 6.53
C GLY A 432 -16.24 -5.12 5.51
N LEU A 433 -15.99 -5.63 4.32
CA LEU A 433 -17.02 -5.78 3.29
C LEU A 433 -18.08 -6.80 3.76
N ARG A 434 -19.35 -6.57 3.43
CA ARG A 434 -20.47 -7.41 3.94
C ARG A 434 -20.89 -8.50 2.98
N THR A 435 -20.68 -8.33 1.67
CA THR A 435 -21.13 -9.26 0.63
C THR A 435 -20.02 -9.55 -0.37
N GLU A 436 -20.10 -10.69 -1.07
CA GLU A 436 -19.18 -11.06 -2.15
C GLU A 436 -19.28 -10.07 -3.32
N GLN A 437 -20.50 -9.69 -3.70
CA GLN A 437 -20.74 -8.68 -4.74
C GLN A 437 -20.08 -7.33 -4.35
N GLY A 438 -20.23 -6.89 -3.10
CA GLY A 438 -19.55 -5.67 -2.62
C GLY A 438 -18.02 -5.77 -2.66
N ALA A 439 -17.45 -6.97 -2.48
CA ALA A 439 -16.02 -7.19 -2.63
C ALA A 439 -15.56 -7.11 -4.10
N ILE A 440 -16.35 -7.67 -5.02
CA ILE A 440 -16.11 -7.56 -6.47
C ILE A 440 -16.16 -6.09 -6.91
N GLU A 441 -17.23 -5.38 -6.56
CA GLU A 441 -17.40 -3.94 -6.86
C GLU A 441 -16.24 -3.11 -6.30
N HIS A 442 -15.83 -3.41 -5.07
CA HIS A 442 -14.68 -2.76 -4.45
C HIS A 442 -13.39 -2.98 -5.26
N CYS A 443 -13.08 -4.22 -5.66
CA CYS A 443 -11.92 -4.53 -6.46
C CYS A 443 -11.92 -3.76 -7.79
N ARG A 444 -13.04 -3.77 -8.51
CA ARG A 444 -13.21 -3.08 -9.79
C ARG A 444 -13.01 -1.57 -9.66
N ILE A 445 -13.68 -0.94 -8.71
CA ILE A 445 -13.57 0.51 -8.46
C ILE A 445 -12.16 0.87 -7.97
N ARG A 446 -11.56 0.08 -7.09
CA ARG A 446 -10.20 0.32 -6.62
C ARG A 446 -9.15 0.15 -7.71
N SER A 447 -9.32 -0.79 -8.63
CA SER A 447 -8.47 -0.93 -9.83
C SER A 447 -8.49 0.36 -10.64
N TYR A 448 -9.67 0.89 -10.89
CA TYR A 448 -9.86 2.14 -11.63
C TYR A 448 -9.20 3.32 -10.92
N LEU A 449 -9.56 3.57 -9.66
CA LEU A 449 -9.04 4.71 -8.89
C LEU A 449 -7.52 4.65 -8.69
N SER A 450 -6.97 3.46 -8.42
CA SER A 450 -5.52 3.30 -8.27
C SER A 450 -4.78 3.56 -9.58
N THR A 451 -5.36 3.13 -10.71
CA THR A 451 -4.78 3.37 -12.03
C THR A 451 -4.86 4.86 -12.41
N LEU A 452 -6.00 5.53 -12.19
CA LEU A 452 -6.11 6.98 -12.39
C LEU A 452 -5.07 7.74 -11.57
N HIS A 453 -4.95 7.42 -10.28
CA HIS A 453 -4.01 8.07 -9.38
C HIS A 453 -2.55 7.93 -9.86
N LYS A 454 -2.15 6.73 -10.27
CA LYS A 454 -0.82 6.45 -10.82
C LYS A 454 -0.53 7.26 -12.10
N ASN A 455 -1.56 7.55 -12.87
CA ASN A 455 -1.45 8.36 -14.08
C ASN A 455 -1.73 9.86 -13.87
N GLN A 456 -1.82 10.31 -12.60
CA GLN A 456 -2.05 11.71 -12.22
C GLN A 456 -3.34 12.30 -12.79
N ILE A 457 -4.35 11.44 -12.99
CA ILE A 457 -5.67 11.85 -13.48
C ILE A 457 -6.54 12.19 -12.27
N ASN A 458 -7.30 13.28 -12.37
CA ASN A 458 -8.23 13.68 -11.33
C ASN A 458 -9.26 12.57 -11.10
N LEU A 459 -9.27 12.02 -9.88
CA LEU A 459 -10.13 10.89 -9.53
C LEU A 459 -11.62 11.24 -9.63
N PHE A 460 -11.99 12.44 -9.20
CA PHE A 460 -13.36 12.88 -9.21
C PHE A 460 -13.90 12.98 -10.64
N ASP A 461 -13.16 13.64 -11.52
CA ASP A 461 -13.55 13.77 -12.93
C ASP A 461 -13.55 12.42 -13.65
N GLY A 462 -12.59 11.55 -13.34
CA GLY A 462 -12.58 10.17 -13.85
C GLY A 462 -13.82 9.37 -13.45
N ILE A 463 -14.29 9.52 -12.20
CA ILE A 463 -15.54 8.88 -11.76
C ILE A 463 -16.74 9.44 -12.53
N VAL A 464 -16.83 10.77 -12.70
CA VAL A 464 -17.91 11.42 -13.46
C VAL A 464 -17.97 10.88 -14.88
N GLN A 465 -16.83 10.83 -15.58
CA GLN A 465 -16.74 10.29 -16.94
C GLN A 465 -17.15 8.81 -17.01
N ALA A 466 -16.69 7.99 -16.08
CA ALA A 466 -17.06 6.58 -16.04
C ALA A 466 -18.54 6.38 -15.76
N LEU A 467 -19.18 7.18 -14.90
CA LEU A 467 -20.63 7.16 -14.67
C LEU A 467 -21.42 7.55 -15.93
N ALA A 468 -20.84 8.40 -16.79
CA ALA A 468 -21.40 8.75 -18.10
C ALA A 468 -21.17 7.65 -19.16
N GLY A 469 -20.50 6.55 -18.83
CA GLY A 469 -20.22 5.44 -19.74
C GLY A 469 -18.93 5.62 -20.57
N GLN A 470 -18.09 6.56 -20.20
CA GLN A 470 -16.81 6.88 -20.87
C GLN A 470 -15.65 6.77 -19.87
N PRO A 471 -15.36 5.57 -19.30
CA PRO A 471 -14.25 5.43 -18.40
C PRO A 471 -12.95 5.75 -19.12
N TRP A 472 -12.04 6.41 -18.41
CA TRP A 472 -10.67 6.58 -18.90
C TRP A 472 -10.03 5.21 -19.14
N LEU A 473 -9.34 5.05 -20.26
CA LEU A 473 -8.65 3.82 -20.65
C LEU A 473 -7.13 4.06 -20.66
N PRO A 474 -6.32 3.10 -20.20
CA PRO A 474 -4.87 3.19 -20.32
C PRO A 474 -4.46 3.14 -21.80
N SER A 475 -3.65 4.10 -22.22
CA SER A 475 -3.02 4.04 -23.54
C SER A 475 -2.00 2.90 -23.58
N PRO A 476 -1.76 2.23 -24.73
CA PRO A 476 -0.66 1.30 -24.88
C PRO A 476 0.64 2.01 -24.49
N GLN A 477 1.27 1.57 -23.40
CA GLN A 477 2.42 2.27 -22.84
C GLN A 477 3.66 2.08 -23.71
N SER A 478 4.29 3.19 -24.12
CA SER A 478 5.67 3.17 -24.56
C SER A 478 6.59 2.70 -23.40
N PRO A 479 7.56 1.81 -23.64
CA PRO A 479 8.51 1.31 -22.63
C PRO A 479 9.26 2.39 -21.84
N ALA A 480 9.33 3.62 -22.36
CA ALA A 480 10.05 4.75 -21.76
C ALA A 480 9.46 5.30 -20.44
N ALA A 481 8.22 4.98 -20.09
CA ALA A 481 7.59 5.52 -18.88
C ALA A 481 8.16 4.96 -17.58
N TYR A 482 8.75 3.74 -17.58
CA TYR A 482 9.31 3.12 -16.39
C TYR A 482 10.66 3.73 -15.97
N VAL A 483 11.46 4.18 -16.91
CA VAL A 483 12.78 4.79 -16.65
C VAL A 483 12.64 6.11 -15.89
N LYS A 484 11.60 6.90 -16.15
CA LYS A 484 11.33 8.17 -15.44
C LYS A 484 11.00 7.99 -13.94
N THR A 485 10.38 6.88 -13.55
CA THR A 485 10.06 6.62 -12.14
C THR A 485 11.27 6.17 -11.32
N LEU A 486 12.30 5.63 -11.95
CA LEU A 486 13.56 5.28 -11.28
C LEU A 486 14.48 6.49 -11.05
N SER A 487 14.39 7.53 -11.89
CA SER A 487 15.19 8.76 -11.80
C SER A 487 14.59 9.80 -10.84
N ALA A 488 13.33 9.67 -10.46
CA ALA A 488 12.77 10.51 -9.41
C ALA A 488 13.39 10.09 -8.05
N PRO A 489 13.96 11.03 -7.28
CA PRO A 489 14.30 10.75 -5.90
C PRO A 489 13.03 10.21 -5.21
N PRO A 490 13.14 9.31 -4.22
CA PRO A 490 11.98 8.84 -3.51
C PRO A 490 11.21 10.07 -3.04
N GLN A 491 10.02 10.29 -3.60
CA GLN A 491 9.12 11.32 -3.09
C GLN A 491 8.97 11.00 -1.61
N GLU A 492 9.59 11.86 -0.79
CA GLU A 492 9.43 11.78 0.65
C GLU A 492 7.93 11.76 0.90
N LYS A 493 7.46 10.62 1.39
CA LYS A 493 6.06 10.51 1.75
C LYS A 493 5.79 11.59 2.78
N ILE A 494 5.05 12.59 2.38
CA ILE A 494 4.39 13.50 3.28
C ILE A 494 3.56 12.61 4.20
N ALA A 495 4.00 12.50 5.44
CA ALA A 495 3.21 11.93 6.51
C ALA A 495 2.09 12.93 6.77
N ALA A 496 0.87 12.58 6.40
CA ALA A 496 -0.32 13.17 6.99
C ALA A 496 -0.65 12.37 8.27
#